data_b83420bb294e06deac9fd3567673103b
#
_entry.id   b83420bb294e06deac9fd3567673103b
#
_cell.length_a   1.000
_cell.length_b   1.000
_cell.length_c   1.000
_cell.angle_alpha   90.00
_cell.angle_beta   90.00
_cell.angle_gamma   90.00
#
_symmetry.space_group_name_H-M   'P 1'
#
loop_
_entity.id
_entity.type
_entity.pdbx_description
1 polymer ?
#
loop_
_entity_poly.entity_id
_entity_poly.type
_entity_poly.pdbx_seq_one_letter_code
_entity_poly.pdbx_strand_id
1 'polypeptide(L)'
;MQFENRIYSRAELREKEIDTGDYLLMTEAGETEGTLVLKADARKGMLRLFFVLSDGRKILTPVFWWQRSAGLFDLDVGETYRLRYVPGKEGYVKLTSAEHL
;
A
#
# COMPACT_ATOMS: atom_id res chain seq x y z
N MET A 1 12.99 9.94 6.72
CA MET A 1 12.57 10.78 5.59
C MET A 1 11.09 10.52 5.29
N GLN A 2 10.33 11.60 5.16
CA GLN A 2 8.91 11.48 4.81
C GLN A 2 8.75 11.70 3.30
N PHE A 3 8.02 10.80 2.65
CA PHE A 3 7.76 10.92 1.22
C PHE A 3 6.61 11.88 0.95
N GLU A 4 6.60 12.46 -0.23
CA GLU A 4 5.52 13.37 -0.64
C GLU A 4 4.23 12.60 -0.88
N ASN A 5 3.09 13.28 -0.71
CA ASN A 5 1.78 12.69 -0.95
C ASN A 5 1.45 12.70 -2.45
N ARG A 6 2.13 11.83 -3.18
CA ARG A 6 1.94 11.62 -4.62
C ARG A 6 2.42 10.24 -5.01
N ILE A 7 2.12 9.83 -6.22
CA ILE A 7 2.57 8.53 -6.73
C ILE A 7 3.97 8.69 -7.32
N TYR A 8 4.94 7.94 -6.77
CA TYR A 8 6.30 7.92 -7.26
C TYR A 8 6.41 6.93 -8.42
N SER A 9 7.16 7.29 -9.46
CA SER A 9 7.45 6.37 -10.55
C SER A 9 8.56 5.40 -10.15
N ARG A 10 8.65 4.28 -10.88
CA ARG A 10 9.73 3.33 -10.65
C ARG A 10 11.09 3.95 -10.91
N ALA A 11 11.18 4.84 -11.91
CA ALA A 11 12.41 5.56 -12.21
C ALA A 11 12.83 6.46 -11.02
N GLU A 12 11.87 7.16 -10.41
CA GLU A 12 12.15 7.98 -9.23
C GLU A 12 12.67 7.17 -8.06
N LEU A 13 12.10 5.99 -7.83
CA LEU A 13 12.55 5.12 -6.73
C LEU A 13 14.01 4.74 -6.91
N ARG A 14 14.42 4.45 -8.15
CA ARG A 14 15.82 4.13 -8.46
C ARG A 14 16.74 5.34 -8.33
N GLU A 15 16.32 6.47 -8.89
CA GLU A 15 17.12 7.71 -8.86
C GLU A 15 17.37 8.19 -7.44
N LYS A 16 16.38 8.07 -6.58
CA LYS A 16 16.45 8.52 -5.20
C LYS A 16 16.94 7.43 -4.25
N GLU A 17 17.28 6.27 -4.80
CA GLU A 17 17.79 5.13 -4.01
C GLU A 17 16.85 4.75 -2.87
N ILE A 18 15.53 4.78 -3.14
CA ILE A 18 14.53 4.40 -2.15
C ILE A 18 14.44 2.88 -2.12
N ASP A 19 14.83 2.29 -0.99
CA ASP A 19 14.81 0.85 -0.80
C ASP A 19 13.46 0.41 -0.22
N THR A 20 12.73 -0.42 -0.97
CA THR A 20 11.46 -0.98 -0.54
C THR A 20 11.54 -2.49 -0.31
N GLY A 21 12.76 -3.05 -0.30
CA GLY A 21 12.97 -4.51 -0.26
C GLY A 21 12.53 -5.18 1.03
N ASP A 22 12.41 -4.45 2.13
CA ASP A 22 11.97 -5.00 3.41
C ASP A 22 10.45 -4.90 3.61
N TYR A 23 9.71 -4.39 2.62
CA TYR A 23 8.25 -4.41 2.63
C TYR A 23 7.75 -5.71 2.02
N LEU A 24 6.97 -6.47 2.78
CA LEU A 24 6.48 -7.79 2.37
C LEU A 24 4.98 -7.76 2.08
N LEU A 25 4.54 -8.66 1.21
CA LEU A 25 3.11 -8.80 0.93
C LEU A 25 2.38 -9.28 2.18
N MET A 26 1.16 -8.75 2.40
CA MET A 26 0.31 -9.23 3.47
C MET A 26 -0.12 -10.66 3.19
N THR A 27 -0.06 -11.52 4.21
CA THR A 27 -0.45 -12.92 4.11
C THR A 27 -1.67 -13.28 4.96
N GLU A 28 -2.10 -12.37 5.82
CA GLU A 28 -3.20 -12.62 6.76
C GLU A 28 -4.42 -11.78 6.41
N ALA A 29 -5.59 -12.43 6.31
CA ALA A 29 -6.85 -11.73 6.15
C ALA A 29 -7.30 -11.14 7.50
N GLY A 30 -8.11 -10.10 7.44
CA GLY A 30 -8.66 -9.45 8.63
C GLY A 30 -8.43 -7.94 8.61
N GLU A 31 -8.67 -7.33 9.76
CA GLU A 31 -8.49 -5.88 9.91
C GLU A 31 -7.22 -5.56 10.68
N THR A 32 -6.55 -4.51 10.26
CA THR A 32 -5.37 -3.99 10.97
C THR A 32 -5.29 -2.48 10.73
N GLU A 33 -4.46 -1.82 11.51
CA GLU A 33 -4.20 -0.40 11.34
C GLU A 33 -2.81 -0.19 10.77
N GLY A 34 -2.70 0.74 9.82
CA GLY A 34 -1.42 1.05 9.21
C GLY A 34 -1.34 2.48 8.75
N THR A 35 -0.13 3.01 8.75
CA THR A 35 0.17 4.35 8.25
C THR A 35 0.75 4.20 6.85
N LEU A 36 0.17 4.93 5.89
CA LEU A 36 0.68 4.94 4.53
C LEU A 36 1.94 5.78 4.47
N VAL A 37 3.04 5.19 4.00
CA VAL A 37 4.34 5.89 3.96
C VAL A 37 4.80 6.22 2.56
N LEU A 38 4.31 5.50 1.54
CA LEU A 38 4.74 5.70 0.16
C LEU A 38 3.70 5.14 -0.79
N LYS A 39 3.46 5.85 -1.89
CA LYS A 39 2.67 5.36 -3.03
C LYS A 39 3.58 5.30 -4.24
N ALA A 40 3.57 4.18 -4.96
CA ALA A 40 4.39 4.03 -6.16
C ALA A 40 3.60 3.33 -7.26
N ASP A 41 3.89 3.68 -8.50
CA ASP A 41 3.23 3.04 -9.62
C ASP A 41 3.73 1.60 -9.82
N ALA A 42 2.96 0.83 -10.55
CA ALA A 42 3.30 -0.52 -10.93
C ALA A 42 2.80 -0.75 -12.36
N ARG A 43 2.99 -1.96 -12.87
CA ARG A 43 2.61 -2.28 -14.26
C ARG A 43 1.10 -2.12 -14.48
N LYS A 44 0.71 -1.73 -15.68
CA LYS A 44 -0.68 -1.75 -16.18
C LYS A 44 -1.65 -0.99 -15.31
N GLY A 45 -1.25 0.19 -14.84
CA GLY A 45 -2.14 1.03 -14.04
C GLY A 45 -2.36 0.56 -12.63
N MET A 46 -1.56 -0.39 -12.16
CA MET A 46 -1.58 -0.82 -10.77
C MET A 46 -0.85 0.20 -9.90
N LEU A 47 -1.17 0.18 -8.62
CA LEU A 47 -0.55 1.04 -7.62
C LEU A 47 0.01 0.15 -6.52
N ARG A 48 1.17 0.53 -5.98
CA ARG A 48 1.74 -0.12 -4.79
C ARG A 48 1.62 0.83 -3.62
N LEU A 49 0.97 0.35 -2.56
CA LEU A 49 0.85 1.09 -1.30
C LEU A 49 1.79 0.46 -0.28
N PHE A 50 2.58 1.30 0.38
CA PHE A 50 3.53 0.84 1.39
C PHE A 50 3.07 1.34 2.75
N PHE A 51 2.75 0.40 3.64
CA PHE A 51 2.24 0.70 4.98
C PHE A 51 3.22 0.23 6.05
N VAL A 52 3.25 0.97 7.15
CA VAL A 52 3.83 0.48 8.39
C VAL A 52 2.65 0.22 9.33
N LEU A 53 2.46 -1.03 9.70
CA LEU A 53 1.35 -1.42 10.58
C LEU A 53 1.61 -1.03 12.02
N SER A 54 0.55 -1.02 12.83
CA SER A 54 0.65 -0.65 14.25
C SER A 54 1.58 -1.57 15.05
N ASP A 55 1.78 -2.82 14.58
CA ASP A 55 2.71 -3.76 15.21
C ASP A 55 4.15 -3.64 14.67
N GLY A 56 4.41 -2.68 13.79
CA GLY A 56 5.73 -2.42 13.23
C GLY A 56 6.05 -3.14 11.94
N ARG A 57 5.17 -4.02 11.46
CA ARG A 57 5.41 -4.72 10.19
C ARG A 57 5.34 -3.76 9.01
N LYS A 58 6.20 -3.96 8.04
CA LYS A 58 6.23 -3.20 6.80
C LYS A 58 5.57 -4.01 5.70
N ILE A 59 4.47 -3.48 5.15
CA ILE A 59 3.62 -4.21 4.22
C ILE A 59 3.53 -3.49 2.88
N LEU A 60 3.74 -4.24 1.81
CA LEU A 60 3.49 -3.82 0.44
C LEU A 60 2.13 -4.36 0.02
N THR A 61 1.25 -3.47 -0.41
CA THR A 61 -0.08 -3.84 -0.88
C THR A 61 -0.27 -3.38 -2.32
N PRO A 62 -0.38 -4.31 -3.29
CA PRO A 62 -0.74 -3.93 -4.65
C PRO A 62 -2.23 -3.63 -4.74
N VAL A 63 -2.57 -2.58 -5.47
CA VAL A 63 -3.95 -2.18 -5.71
C VAL A 63 -4.16 -2.13 -7.22
N PHE A 64 -5.21 -2.80 -7.68
CA PHE A 64 -5.50 -2.92 -9.10
C PHE A 64 -6.41 -1.77 -9.55
N TRP A 65 -6.35 -1.43 -10.83
CA TRP A 65 -7.11 -0.31 -11.38
C TRP A 65 -8.62 -0.45 -11.15
N TRP A 66 -9.16 -1.68 -11.13
CA TRP A 66 -10.58 -1.90 -10.88
C TRP A 66 -10.99 -1.67 -9.42
N GLN A 67 -10.02 -1.49 -8.51
CA GLN A 67 -10.29 -1.15 -7.11
C GLN A 67 -10.34 0.35 -6.89
N ARG A 68 -10.21 1.15 -7.95
CA ARG A 68 -10.18 2.61 -7.83
C ARG A 68 -11.47 3.17 -7.21
N SER A 69 -12.62 2.55 -7.51
CA SER A 69 -13.91 2.99 -6.95
C SER A 69 -14.00 2.82 -5.42
N ALA A 70 -13.14 2.01 -4.83
CA ALA A 70 -13.07 1.86 -3.38
C ALA A 70 -12.25 2.97 -2.71
N GLY A 71 -11.75 3.95 -3.47
CA GLY A 71 -10.98 5.07 -2.93
C GLY A 71 -9.53 4.74 -2.58
N LEU A 72 -9.05 3.54 -2.94
CA LEU A 72 -7.70 3.11 -2.54
C LEU A 72 -6.58 3.85 -3.26
N PHE A 73 -6.88 4.49 -4.40
CA PHE A 73 -5.90 5.30 -5.12
C PHE A 73 -5.74 6.69 -4.53
N ASP A 74 -6.67 7.12 -3.69
CA ASP A 74 -6.72 8.48 -3.16
C ASP A 74 -6.28 8.58 -1.69
N LEU A 75 -5.65 7.55 -1.18
CA LEU A 75 -5.14 7.57 0.19
C LEU A 75 -3.97 8.53 0.31
N ASP A 76 -3.84 9.15 1.47
CA ASP A 76 -2.81 10.17 1.72
C ASP A 76 -1.62 9.61 2.48
N VAL A 77 -0.42 9.92 2.00
CA VAL A 77 0.82 9.57 2.68
C VAL A 77 0.89 10.32 4.02
N GLY A 78 1.26 9.59 5.05
CA GLY A 78 1.36 10.12 6.41
C GLY A 78 0.12 9.88 7.26
N GLU A 79 -0.99 9.47 6.65
CA GLU A 79 -2.23 9.21 7.37
C GLU A 79 -2.34 7.75 7.79
N THR A 80 -3.07 7.52 8.87
CA THR A 80 -3.31 6.17 9.40
C THR A 80 -4.70 5.71 9.05
N TYR A 81 -4.81 4.46 8.61
CA TYR A 81 -6.04 3.88 8.13
C TYR A 81 -6.33 2.55 8.81
N ARG A 82 -7.61 2.24 8.96
CA ARG A 82 -8.05 0.89 9.25
C ARG A 82 -8.14 0.14 7.94
N LEU A 83 -7.33 -0.90 7.81
CA LEU A 83 -7.18 -1.66 6.58
C LEU A 83 -7.91 -2.99 6.70
N ARG A 84 -8.67 -3.34 5.68
CA ARG A 84 -9.36 -4.62 5.63
C ARG A 84 -8.84 -5.46 4.49
N TYR A 85 -8.29 -6.63 4.83
CA TYR A 85 -7.78 -7.59 3.88
C TYR A 85 -8.70 -8.81 3.83
N VAL A 86 -8.98 -9.29 2.63
CA VAL A 86 -9.81 -10.49 2.43
C VAL A 86 -9.02 -11.53 1.66
N PRO A 87 -9.33 -12.83 1.83
CA PRO A 87 -8.66 -13.88 1.06
C PRO A 87 -8.87 -13.68 -0.44
N GLY A 88 -7.79 -13.80 -1.19
CA GLY A 88 -7.80 -13.78 -2.64
C GLY A 88 -7.46 -15.16 -3.20
N LYS A 89 -7.00 -15.20 -4.43
CA LYS A 89 -6.57 -16.44 -5.08
C LYS A 89 -5.18 -16.84 -4.63
N GLU A 90 -4.91 -18.15 -4.59
CA GLU A 90 -3.56 -18.70 -4.42
C GLU A 90 -2.87 -18.29 -3.11
N GLY A 91 -3.63 -18.17 -2.04
CA GLY A 91 -3.06 -17.84 -0.73
C GLY A 91 -2.71 -16.37 -0.53
N TYR A 92 -2.97 -15.54 -1.54
CA TYR A 92 -2.79 -14.09 -1.39
C TYR A 92 -4.02 -13.47 -0.73
N VAL A 93 -3.80 -12.34 -0.09
CA VAL A 93 -4.90 -11.52 0.43
C VAL A 93 -4.88 -10.18 -0.31
N LYS A 94 -6.05 -9.57 -0.43
CA LYS A 94 -6.17 -8.28 -1.09
C LYS A 94 -6.82 -7.25 -0.18
N LEU A 95 -6.38 -6.01 -0.30
CA LEU A 95 -6.95 -4.90 0.43
C LEU A 95 -8.28 -4.51 -0.24
N THR A 96 -9.36 -4.49 0.54
CA THR A 96 -10.68 -4.13 0.01
C THR A 96 -11.17 -2.79 0.51
N SER A 97 -10.71 -2.33 1.65
CA SER A 97 -11.08 -1.00 2.15
C SER A 97 -10.00 -0.43 3.05
N ALA A 98 -9.95 0.89 3.09
CA ALA A 98 -9.10 1.63 4.00
C ALA A 98 -9.92 2.80 4.52
N GLU A 99 -10.19 2.81 5.84
CA GLU A 99 -10.94 3.88 6.48
C GLU A 99 -9.98 4.78 7.23
N HIS A 100 -10.08 6.07 6.99
CA HIS A 100 -9.26 7.06 7.71
C HIS A 100 -9.64 7.05 9.19
N LEU A 101 -8.65 6.98 10.05
CA LEU A 101 -8.85 7.01 11.51
C LEU A 101 -8.94 8.43 12.05
#